data_1009f6463125ca6259a42f402c2dbd8c
#
_entry.id   1009f6463125ca6259a42f402c2dbd8c
#
_cell.length_a   1.000
_cell.length_b   1.000
_cell.length_c   1.000
_cell.angle_alpha   90.00
_cell.angle_beta   90.00
_cell.angle_gamma   90.00
#
_symmetry.space_group_name_H-M   'P 1'
#
loop_
_entity.id
_entity.type
_entity.pdbx_description
1 polymer ?
#
loop_
_entity_poly.entity_id
_entity_poly.type
_entity_poly.pdbx_seq_one_letter_code
_entity_poly.pdbx_strand_id
1 'polypeptide(L)'
;MSRIDKWINEKEMPNLSNAERLIALLYDLGIASLDQLIILTGWNAQKINQALHDIRNRVPIPATFKRDKKILAMCKKGEIKLSETERLKLEASLKDKKAKLDKEREKWLVAYQAHKTAKAYYTLGAEGIRYATLMRREPFTKWKITPRQQANHYHGINEILVRLRKAGIKENDWLCGREAEQELYYYFNRYKKRKKLPAKTKLYYRPDAYLVLDHQHDFFIEYDTSSESPSKLKRRFQNCLKLYQALKEVEAKLMPPIVWVTVRESRKKRIEEIAQEVLVDFKQDHDGENIIVPPSVCFVEGEDTKFFAGQIDPKPFWG
;
A
#
# COMPACT_ATOMS: atom_id res chain seq x y z
N MET A 1 -6.76 19.84 -1.23
CA MET A 1 -6.76 18.92 -0.05
C MET A 1 -6.56 17.52 -0.57
N SER A 2 -5.63 16.77 0.03
CA SER A 2 -5.30 15.44 -0.47
C SER A 2 -6.46 14.44 -0.26
N ARG A 3 -6.44 13.35 -1.05
CA ARG A 3 -7.40 12.24 -0.91
C ARG A 3 -7.37 11.66 0.52
N ILE A 4 -6.19 11.57 1.12
CA ILE A 4 -6.00 11.08 2.50
C ILE A 4 -6.60 12.06 3.50
N ASP A 5 -6.28 13.35 3.40
CA ASP A 5 -6.78 14.38 4.31
C ASP A 5 -8.31 14.48 4.29
N LYS A 6 -8.94 14.29 3.13
CA LYS A 6 -10.39 14.31 2.98
C LYS A 6 -11.08 13.32 3.92
N TRP A 7 -10.54 12.10 4.06
CA TRP A 7 -11.15 11.07 4.91
C TRP A 7 -10.90 11.30 6.41
N ILE A 8 -9.78 11.94 6.75
CA ILE A 8 -9.37 12.17 8.13
C ILE A 8 -10.01 13.44 8.70
N ASN A 9 -10.25 14.44 7.85
CA ASN A 9 -10.78 15.73 8.27
C ASN A 9 -12.25 15.63 8.71
N GLU A 10 -12.49 15.93 10.00
CA GLU A 10 -13.85 15.90 10.58
C GLU A 10 -14.80 16.94 9.98
N LYS A 11 -14.27 18.05 9.48
CA LYS A 11 -15.08 19.09 8.83
C LYS A 11 -15.59 18.67 7.45
N GLU A 12 -14.79 17.90 6.72
CA GLU A 12 -15.16 17.43 5.37
C GLU A 12 -16.12 16.24 5.39
N MET A 13 -15.95 15.36 6.39
CA MET A 13 -16.76 14.15 6.54
C MET A 13 -17.32 14.06 7.98
N PRO A 14 -18.20 14.98 8.39
CA PRO A 14 -18.63 15.10 9.79
C PRO A 14 -19.36 13.85 10.33
N ASN A 15 -20.02 13.10 9.47
CA ASN A 15 -20.82 11.95 9.86
C ASN A 15 -20.03 10.63 9.96
N LEU A 16 -18.73 10.63 9.66
CA LEU A 16 -17.92 9.42 9.78
C LEU A 16 -17.35 9.27 11.20
N SER A 17 -17.49 8.07 11.75
CA SER A 17 -16.78 7.67 12.96
C SER A 17 -15.26 7.53 12.72
N ASN A 18 -14.45 7.55 13.78
CA ASN A 18 -13.02 7.31 13.67
C ASN A 18 -12.68 5.95 13.04
N ALA A 19 -13.47 4.92 13.31
CA ALA A 19 -13.34 3.61 12.69
C ALA A 19 -13.55 3.68 11.17
N GLU A 20 -14.54 4.43 10.69
CA GLU A 20 -14.82 4.60 9.27
C GLU A 20 -13.74 5.40 8.55
N ARG A 21 -13.24 6.46 9.18
CA ARG A 21 -12.08 7.23 8.68
C ARG A 21 -10.86 6.34 8.52
N LEU A 22 -10.60 5.49 9.53
CA LEU A 22 -9.46 4.57 9.49
C LEU A 22 -9.66 3.45 8.45
N ILE A 23 -10.89 2.97 8.24
CA ILE A 23 -11.21 2.05 7.14
C ILE A 23 -10.89 2.71 5.79
N ALA A 24 -11.33 3.96 5.58
CA ALA A 24 -11.05 4.68 4.33
C ALA A 24 -9.56 4.88 4.09
N LEU A 25 -8.80 5.23 5.13
CA LEU A 25 -7.35 5.39 5.05
C LEU A 25 -6.63 4.06 4.75
N LEU A 26 -6.98 2.99 5.46
CA LEU A 26 -6.39 1.67 5.21
C LEU A 26 -6.73 1.13 3.82
N TYR A 27 -7.89 1.50 3.27
CA TYR A 27 -8.26 1.17 1.90
C TYR A 27 -7.33 1.84 0.88
N ASP A 28 -6.93 3.10 1.09
CA ASP A 28 -6.01 3.81 0.21
C ASP A 28 -4.57 3.29 0.36
N LEU A 29 -4.12 3.05 1.59
CA LEU A 29 -2.75 2.61 1.88
C LEU A 29 -2.50 1.12 1.60
N GLY A 30 -3.56 0.31 1.53
CA GLY A 30 -3.47 -1.15 1.47
C GLY A 30 -3.04 -1.79 2.79
N ILE A 31 -2.01 -1.27 3.45
CA ILE A 31 -1.52 -1.69 4.76
C ILE A 31 -0.86 -0.51 5.48
N ALA A 32 -0.89 -0.48 6.81
CA ALA A 32 -0.15 0.51 7.58
C ALA A 32 0.26 -0.01 8.95
N SER A 33 1.37 0.49 9.49
CA SER A 33 1.74 0.31 10.90
C SER A 33 1.08 1.37 11.78
N LEU A 34 1.08 1.14 13.10
CA LEU A 34 0.55 2.12 14.06
C LEU A 34 1.24 3.49 13.92
N ASP A 35 2.58 3.50 13.76
CA ASP A 35 3.35 4.75 13.64
C ASP A 35 2.98 5.52 12.37
N GLN A 36 2.79 4.81 11.25
CA GLN A 36 2.34 5.42 10.00
C GLN A 36 0.95 6.04 10.17
N LEU A 37 0.04 5.31 10.81
CA LEU A 37 -1.31 5.83 11.10
C LEU A 37 -1.28 7.07 11.99
N ILE A 38 -0.43 7.11 13.03
CA ILE A 38 -0.25 8.29 13.89
C ILE A 38 0.15 9.51 13.07
N ILE A 39 1.15 9.37 12.20
CA ILE A 39 1.67 10.48 11.41
C ILE A 39 0.67 10.95 10.36
N LEU A 40 0.06 10.00 9.63
CA LEU A 40 -0.87 10.33 8.55
C LEU A 40 -2.20 10.90 9.06
N THR A 41 -2.66 10.51 10.26
CA THR A 41 -3.92 11.01 10.82
C THR A 41 -3.74 12.21 11.74
N GLY A 42 -2.55 12.38 12.32
CA GLY A 42 -2.32 13.31 13.42
C GLY A 42 -2.99 12.86 14.74
N TRP A 43 -3.52 11.64 14.82
CA TRP A 43 -4.16 11.13 16.04
C TRP A 43 -3.14 10.49 16.97
N ASN A 44 -3.43 10.49 18.27
CA ASN A 44 -2.62 9.74 19.23
C ASN A 44 -2.87 8.23 19.12
N ALA A 45 -1.94 7.44 19.67
CA ALA A 45 -2.00 5.97 19.63
C ALA A 45 -3.29 5.40 20.25
N GLN A 46 -3.82 6.03 21.32
CA GLN A 46 -5.04 5.58 21.97
C GLN A 46 -6.26 5.70 21.04
N LYS A 47 -6.42 6.84 20.36
CA LYS A 47 -7.51 7.08 19.40
C LYS A 47 -7.45 6.08 18.24
N ILE A 48 -6.24 5.79 17.71
CA ILE A 48 -6.06 4.80 16.66
C ILE A 48 -6.38 3.39 17.15
N ASN A 49 -5.86 2.98 18.31
CA ASN A 49 -6.12 1.66 18.87
C ASN A 49 -7.62 1.46 19.14
N GLN A 50 -8.32 2.51 19.62
CA GLN A 50 -9.77 2.45 19.78
C GLN A 50 -10.47 2.27 18.43
N ALA A 51 -10.09 3.01 17.39
CA ALA A 51 -10.67 2.87 16.07
C ALA A 51 -10.41 1.48 15.47
N LEU A 52 -9.19 0.93 15.58
CA LEU A 52 -8.86 -0.45 15.16
C LEU A 52 -9.70 -1.49 15.93
N HIS A 53 -9.87 -1.29 17.24
CA HIS A 53 -10.74 -2.12 18.07
C HIS A 53 -12.20 -2.07 17.60
N ASP A 54 -12.71 -0.88 17.29
CA ASP A 54 -14.10 -0.68 16.84
C ASP A 54 -14.35 -1.32 15.48
N ILE A 55 -13.36 -1.27 14.56
CA ILE A 55 -13.42 -2.01 13.28
C ILE A 55 -13.58 -3.51 13.53
N ARG A 56 -12.77 -4.10 14.41
CA ARG A 56 -12.84 -5.53 14.75
C ARG A 56 -14.14 -5.90 15.47
N ASN A 57 -14.69 -5.00 16.27
CA ASN A 57 -15.92 -5.22 17.04
C ASN A 57 -17.20 -4.98 16.25
N ARG A 58 -17.14 -4.65 14.97
CA ARG A 58 -18.28 -4.73 14.06
C ARG A 58 -18.84 -6.15 13.98
N VAL A 59 -18.04 -7.16 14.34
CA VAL A 59 -18.50 -8.52 14.55
C VAL A 59 -19.02 -8.66 15.99
N PRO A 60 -20.31 -8.87 16.19
CA PRO A 60 -20.89 -9.00 17.53
C PRO A 60 -20.35 -10.25 18.23
N ILE A 61 -20.01 -10.10 19.51
CA ILE A 61 -19.60 -11.25 20.34
C ILE A 61 -20.83 -12.12 20.63
N PRO A 62 -20.84 -13.41 20.23
CA PRO A 62 -21.97 -14.30 20.46
C PRO A 62 -22.36 -14.36 21.96
N ALA A 63 -23.66 -14.35 22.25
CA ALA A 63 -24.17 -14.41 23.62
C ALA A 63 -23.68 -15.67 24.35
N THR A 64 -23.60 -16.80 23.64
CA THR A 64 -23.06 -18.07 24.16
C THR A 64 -21.60 -17.95 24.58
N PHE A 65 -20.78 -17.20 23.83
CA PHE A 65 -19.38 -16.96 24.20
C PHE A 65 -19.27 -16.12 25.48
N LYS A 66 -20.09 -15.04 25.57
CA LYS A 66 -20.12 -14.18 26.77
C LYS A 66 -20.55 -14.98 28.00
N ARG A 67 -21.61 -15.82 27.87
CA ARG A 67 -22.11 -16.70 28.95
C ARG A 67 -21.03 -17.67 29.41
N ASP A 68 -20.43 -18.41 28.50
CA ASP A 68 -19.44 -19.44 28.84
C ASP A 68 -18.18 -18.83 29.48
N LYS A 69 -17.74 -17.66 29.00
CA LYS A 69 -16.65 -16.89 29.61
C LYS A 69 -16.97 -16.45 31.05
N LYS A 70 -18.21 -16.04 31.30
CA LYS A 70 -18.71 -15.67 32.65
C LYS A 70 -18.69 -16.89 33.58
N ILE A 71 -19.21 -18.03 33.14
CA ILE A 71 -19.21 -19.29 33.92
C ILE A 71 -17.80 -19.69 34.29
N LEU A 72 -16.83 -19.66 33.35
CA LEU A 72 -15.44 -19.99 33.64
C LEU A 72 -14.80 -19.02 34.62
N ALA A 73 -15.14 -17.73 34.53
CA ALA A 73 -14.65 -16.72 35.49
C ALA A 73 -15.19 -16.93 36.90
N MET A 74 -16.48 -17.28 37.02
CA MET A 74 -17.11 -17.60 38.31
C MET A 74 -16.54 -18.88 38.95
N CYS A 75 -16.24 -19.90 38.09
CA CYS A 75 -15.56 -21.12 38.55
C CYS A 75 -14.16 -20.81 39.11
N LYS A 76 -13.37 -19.95 38.43
CA LYS A 76 -12.03 -19.52 38.90
C LYS A 76 -12.08 -18.74 40.20
N LYS A 77 -13.16 -18.04 40.49
CA LYS A 77 -13.39 -17.32 41.76
C LYS A 77 -13.94 -18.19 42.86
N GLY A 78 -14.24 -19.47 42.59
CA GLY A 78 -14.85 -20.37 43.55
C GLY A 78 -16.37 -20.17 43.77
N GLU A 79 -17.01 -19.29 42.96
CA GLU A 79 -18.44 -19.00 43.04
C GLU A 79 -19.32 -20.13 42.48
N ILE A 80 -18.75 -20.93 41.58
CA ILE A 80 -19.37 -22.14 40.99
C ILE A 80 -18.36 -23.28 41.03
N LYS A 81 -18.82 -24.47 41.41
CA LYS A 81 -18.04 -25.70 41.35
C LYS A 81 -18.38 -26.47 40.09
N LEU A 82 -17.42 -26.63 39.21
CA LEU A 82 -17.48 -27.51 38.03
C LEU A 82 -16.56 -28.72 38.30
N SER A 83 -16.92 -29.89 37.81
CA SER A 83 -16.01 -31.01 37.75
C SER A 83 -14.85 -30.66 36.78
N GLU A 84 -13.73 -31.32 36.94
CA GLU A 84 -12.57 -31.13 36.07
C GLU A 84 -12.92 -31.38 34.59
N THR A 85 -13.69 -32.42 34.32
CA THR A 85 -14.17 -32.76 32.98
C THR A 85 -15.06 -31.66 32.38
N GLU A 86 -15.96 -31.07 33.16
CA GLU A 86 -16.83 -29.96 32.69
C GLU A 86 -16.01 -28.70 32.44
N ARG A 87 -15.04 -28.40 33.30
CA ARG A 87 -14.15 -27.25 33.11
C ARG A 87 -13.33 -27.40 31.83
N LEU A 88 -12.74 -28.56 31.56
CA LEU A 88 -11.98 -28.83 30.34
C LEU A 88 -12.86 -28.71 29.07
N LYS A 89 -14.07 -29.26 29.12
CA LYS A 89 -15.03 -29.11 27.99
C LYS A 89 -15.39 -27.65 27.74
N LEU A 90 -15.61 -26.87 28.80
CA LEU A 90 -15.94 -25.44 28.69
C LEU A 90 -14.77 -24.64 28.13
N GLU A 91 -13.53 -24.90 28.57
CA GLU A 91 -12.32 -24.27 28.06
C GLU A 91 -12.09 -24.60 26.57
N ALA A 92 -12.27 -25.86 26.16
CA ALA A 92 -12.17 -26.28 24.76
C ALA A 92 -13.24 -25.58 23.88
N SER A 93 -14.49 -25.53 24.37
CA SER A 93 -15.58 -24.82 23.71
C SER A 93 -15.29 -23.33 23.55
N LEU A 94 -14.76 -22.68 24.57
CA LEU A 94 -14.38 -21.27 24.53
C LEU A 94 -13.24 -21.02 23.53
N LYS A 95 -12.25 -21.92 23.47
CA LYS A 95 -11.14 -21.84 22.50
C LYS A 95 -11.66 -21.91 21.06
N ASP A 96 -12.56 -22.86 20.77
CA ASP A 96 -13.16 -22.99 19.43
C ASP A 96 -14.02 -21.75 19.07
N LYS A 97 -14.89 -21.31 19.99
CA LYS A 97 -15.71 -20.11 19.78
C LYS A 97 -14.87 -18.85 19.58
N LYS A 98 -13.75 -18.73 20.32
CA LYS A 98 -12.80 -17.64 20.14
C LYS A 98 -12.16 -17.68 18.75
N ALA A 99 -11.68 -18.86 18.32
CA ALA A 99 -11.07 -19.01 16.99
C ALA A 99 -12.06 -18.63 15.87
N LYS A 100 -13.34 -19.05 15.98
CA LYS A 100 -14.39 -18.64 15.03
C LYS A 100 -14.63 -17.13 15.04
N LEU A 101 -14.71 -16.52 16.21
CA LEU A 101 -14.88 -15.07 16.35
C LEU A 101 -13.69 -14.30 15.77
N ASP A 102 -12.47 -14.74 16.03
CA ASP A 102 -11.26 -14.09 15.50
C ASP A 102 -11.21 -14.20 13.98
N LYS A 103 -11.60 -15.35 13.39
CA LYS A 103 -11.72 -15.52 11.94
C LYS A 103 -12.77 -14.59 11.31
N GLU A 104 -13.92 -14.38 11.97
CA GLU A 104 -14.92 -13.41 11.49
C GLU A 104 -14.39 -11.96 11.59
N ARG A 105 -13.65 -11.63 12.65
CA ARG A 105 -13.02 -10.31 12.82
C ARG A 105 -11.94 -10.03 11.78
N GLU A 106 -11.20 -11.03 11.35
CA GLU A 106 -10.20 -10.92 10.29
C GLU A 106 -10.83 -10.58 8.92
N LYS A 107 -12.12 -10.85 8.72
CA LYS A 107 -12.83 -10.37 7.52
C LYS A 107 -12.94 -8.85 7.48
N TRP A 108 -12.85 -8.17 8.61
CA TRP A 108 -12.89 -6.71 8.72
C TRP A 108 -11.52 -6.08 8.79
N LEU A 109 -10.67 -6.59 9.68
CA LEU A 109 -9.33 -6.06 9.91
C LEU A 109 -8.37 -7.19 10.23
N VAL A 110 -7.31 -7.30 9.45
CA VAL A 110 -6.21 -8.24 9.65
C VAL A 110 -5.03 -7.51 10.28
N ALA A 111 -4.42 -8.12 11.29
CA ALA A 111 -3.16 -7.66 11.86
C ALA A 111 -2.05 -8.67 11.56
N TYR A 112 -1.02 -8.23 10.86
CA TYR A 112 0.18 -9.03 10.61
C TYR A 112 1.26 -8.68 11.61
N GLN A 113 1.76 -9.66 12.31
CA GLN A 113 2.87 -9.53 13.25
C GLN A 113 3.76 -10.76 13.14
N ALA A 114 5.05 -10.56 12.94
CA ALA A 114 5.99 -11.68 12.78
C ALA A 114 6.17 -12.46 14.10
N HIS A 115 6.24 -11.74 15.22
CA HIS A 115 6.28 -12.27 16.59
C HIS A 115 5.72 -11.22 17.56
N LYS A 116 5.47 -11.59 18.83
CA LYS A 116 4.77 -10.73 19.80
C LYS A 116 5.36 -9.35 20.01
N THR A 117 6.67 -9.19 19.85
CA THR A 117 7.38 -7.91 20.00
C THR A 117 7.63 -7.20 18.68
N ALA A 118 7.31 -7.83 17.53
CA ALA A 118 7.48 -7.21 16.24
C ALA A 118 6.40 -6.15 16.00
N LYS A 119 6.73 -5.19 15.12
CA LYS A 119 5.78 -4.18 14.64
C LYS A 119 4.57 -4.85 14.00
N ALA A 120 3.39 -4.41 14.40
CA ALA A 120 2.15 -4.89 13.78
C ALA A 120 1.80 -4.03 12.55
N TYR A 121 1.34 -4.69 11.50
CA TYR A 121 0.80 -4.07 10.30
C TYR A 121 -0.69 -4.38 10.19
N TYR A 122 -1.48 -3.38 9.88
CA TYR A 122 -2.93 -3.48 9.78
C TYR A 122 -3.36 -3.32 8.33
N THR A 123 -4.23 -4.21 7.87
CA THR A 123 -4.86 -4.16 6.55
C THR A 123 -6.33 -4.56 6.64
N LEU A 124 -7.14 -4.11 5.69
CA LEU A 124 -8.54 -4.49 5.64
C LEU A 124 -8.70 -5.92 5.16
N GLY A 125 -9.60 -6.68 5.80
CA GLY A 125 -10.13 -7.92 5.26
C GLY A 125 -11.24 -7.65 4.22
N ALA A 126 -11.81 -8.73 3.67
CA ALA A 126 -12.80 -8.63 2.59
C ALA A 126 -14.03 -7.77 2.94
N GLU A 127 -14.57 -7.90 4.17
CA GLU A 127 -15.72 -7.10 4.61
C GLU A 127 -15.33 -5.63 4.85
N GLY A 128 -14.13 -5.38 5.38
CA GLY A 128 -13.60 -4.03 5.53
C GLY A 128 -13.45 -3.32 4.19
N ILE A 129 -12.93 -4.03 3.17
CA ILE A 129 -12.83 -3.52 1.80
C ILE A 129 -14.22 -3.28 1.20
N ARG A 130 -15.15 -4.23 1.36
CA ARG A 130 -16.53 -4.06 0.88
C ARG A 130 -17.20 -2.84 1.51
N TYR A 131 -17.01 -2.64 2.79
CA TYR A 131 -17.54 -1.47 3.49
C TYR A 131 -16.90 -0.17 2.98
N ALA A 132 -15.58 -0.13 2.78
CA ALA A 132 -14.88 1.02 2.23
C ALA A 132 -15.40 1.38 0.82
N THR A 133 -15.60 0.38 -0.06
CA THR A 133 -16.14 0.61 -1.42
C THR A 133 -17.57 1.16 -1.40
N LEU A 134 -18.41 0.69 -0.47
CA LEU A 134 -19.76 1.24 -0.28
C LEU A 134 -19.73 2.69 0.18
N MET A 135 -18.88 3.03 1.16
CA MET A 135 -18.69 4.42 1.63
C MET A 135 -18.25 5.36 0.50
N ARG A 136 -17.43 4.85 -0.42
CA ARG A 136 -16.86 5.59 -1.54
C ARG A 136 -17.73 5.59 -2.79
N ARG A 137 -18.78 4.77 -2.82
CA ARG A 137 -19.62 4.50 -4.01
C ARG A 137 -18.79 3.95 -5.17
N GLU A 138 -17.76 3.14 -4.85
CA GLU A 138 -16.90 2.46 -5.81
C GLU A 138 -17.29 0.99 -5.97
N PRO A 139 -17.00 0.33 -7.11
CA PRO A 139 -17.23 -1.10 -7.25
C PRO A 139 -16.28 -1.91 -6.35
N PHE A 140 -16.80 -3.00 -5.77
CA PHE A 140 -15.98 -3.89 -4.95
C PHE A 140 -14.88 -4.57 -5.75
N THR A 141 -13.66 -4.54 -5.23
CA THR A 141 -12.48 -5.11 -5.87
C THR A 141 -11.67 -5.99 -4.92
N LYS A 142 -11.55 -7.28 -5.25
CA LYS A 142 -10.80 -8.26 -4.43
C LYS A 142 -9.30 -7.97 -4.34
N TRP A 143 -8.73 -7.28 -5.31
CA TRP A 143 -7.30 -7.00 -5.38
C TRP A 143 -6.81 -5.98 -4.33
N LYS A 144 -7.70 -5.32 -3.61
CA LYS A 144 -7.35 -4.44 -2.48
C LYS A 144 -6.88 -5.21 -1.23
N ILE A 145 -7.04 -6.53 -1.19
CA ILE A 145 -6.53 -7.35 -0.08
C ILE A 145 -5.01 -7.46 -0.23
N THR A 146 -4.28 -6.90 0.73
CA THR A 146 -2.81 -6.95 0.74
C THR A 146 -2.33 -8.30 1.28
N PRO A 147 -1.60 -9.11 0.48
CA PRO A 147 -1.05 -10.36 0.96
C PRO A 147 0.03 -10.13 2.03
N ARG A 148 0.10 -11.03 3.03
CA ARG A 148 1.10 -10.95 4.11
C ARG A 148 2.54 -10.87 3.60
N GLN A 149 2.86 -11.60 2.53
CA GLN A 149 4.20 -11.62 1.93
C GLN A 149 4.62 -10.25 1.35
N GLN A 150 3.65 -9.41 1.02
CA GLN A 150 3.88 -8.07 0.49
C GLN A 150 3.81 -6.97 1.56
N ALA A 151 3.60 -7.34 2.84
CA ALA A 151 3.41 -6.36 3.92
C ALA A 151 4.60 -5.39 4.05
N ASN A 152 5.84 -5.90 4.02
CA ASN A 152 7.04 -5.06 4.11
C ASN A 152 7.20 -4.14 2.89
N HIS A 153 6.84 -4.61 1.69
CA HIS A 153 6.89 -3.82 0.48
C HIS A 153 5.90 -2.64 0.53
N TYR A 154 4.63 -2.92 0.81
CA TYR A 154 3.63 -1.84 0.95
C TYR A 154 3.90 -0.92 2.12
N HIS A 155 4.46 -1.45 3.22
CA HIS A 155 4.91 -0.60 4.32
C HIS A 155 5.99 0.39 3.87
N GLY A 156 6.99 -0.08 3.11
CA GLY A 156 8.05 0.77 2.58
C GLY A 156 7.53 1.82 1.59
N ILE A 157 6.58 1.46 0.72
CA ILE A 157 5.89 2.42 -0.15
C ILE A 157 5.26 3.53 0.70
N ASN A 158 4.51 3.17 1.74
CA ASN A 158 3.83 4.15 2.60
C ASN A 158 4.81 4.97 3.47
N GLU A 159 6.03 4.45 3.75
CA GLU A 159 7.07 5.24 4.43
C GLU A 159 7.52 6.45 3.60
N ILE A 160 7.47 6.38 2.28
CA ILE A 160 7.75 7.54 1.41
C ILE A 160 6.74 8.66 1.74
N LEU A 161 5.45 8.34 1.73
CA LEU A 161 4.38 9.28 2.10
C LEU A 161 4.55 9.84 3.53
N VAL A 162 4.89 8.97 4.48
CA VAL A 162 5.14 9.36 5.88
C VAL A 162 6.32 10.32 5.98
N ARG A 163 7.41 10.08 5.25
CA ARG A 163 8.57 10.99 5.21
C ARG A 163 8.21 12.35 4.61
N LEU A 164 7.43 12.37 3.53
CA LEU A 164 6.91 13.60 2.94
C LEU A 164 6.12 14.42 3.97
N ARG A 165 5.18 13.78 4.65
CA ARG A 165 4.36 14.44 5.68
C ARG A 165 5.19 14.96 6.86
N LYS A 166 6.19 14.21 7.33
CA LYS A 166 7.14 14.68 8.36
C LYS A 166 7.95 15.88 7.92
N ALA A 167 8.30 15.97 6.66
CA ALA A 167 9.00 17.11 6.06
C ALA A 167 8.09 18.30 5.75
N GLY A 168 6.79 18.22 6.06
CA GLY A 168 5.83 19.28 5.77
C GLY A 168 5.38 19.33 4.31
N ILE A 169 5.78 18.35 3.48
CA ILE A 169 5.38 18.23 2.08
C ILE A 169 4.02 17.54 2.04
N LYS A 170 3.04 18.22 1.48
CA LYS A 170 1.69 17.67 1.31
C LYS A 170 1.49 17.17 -0.11
N GLU A 171 1.11 15.93 -0.21
CA GLU A 171 0.64 15.40 -1.49
C GLU A 171 -0.77 15.92 -1.82
N ASN A 172 -1.07 16.03 -3.11
CA ASN A 172 -2.42 16.25 -3.61
C ASN A 172 -3.15 14.93 -3.84
N ASP A 173 -2.41 13.92 -4.32
CA ASP A 173 -2.92 12.58 -4.44
C ASP A 173 -1.83 11.53 -4.17
N TRP A 174 -2.25 10.38 -3.67
CA TRP A 174 -1.42 9.20 -3.40
C TRP A 174 -2.22 7.95 -3.70
N LEU A 175 -1.81 7.23 -4.73
CA LEU A 175 -2.46 6.02 -5.20
C LEU A 175 -1.47 4.86 -5.13
N CYS A 176 -1.89 3.70 -4.61
CA CYS A 176 -1.03 2.52 -4.47
C CYS A 176 -1.46 1.37 -5.37
N GLY A 177 -0.49 0.58 -5.81
CA GLY A 177 -0.71 -0.67 -6.52
C GLY A 177 -1.53 -0.51 -7.79
N ARG A 178 -2.72 -1.15 -7.86
CA ARG A 178 -3.55 -1.11 -9.07
C ARG A 178 -4.17 0.25 -9.38
N GLU A 179 -4.33 1.13 -8.42
CA GLU A 179 -4.79 2.49 -8.70
C GLU A 179 -3.71 3.27 -9.43
N ALA A 180 -2.44 3.12 -9.01
CA ALA A 180 -1.30 3.67 -9.73
C ALA A 180 -1.17 3.06 -11.14
N GLU A 181 -1.42 1.75 -11.30
CA GLU A 181 -1.50 1.09 -12.61
C GLU A 181 -2.62 1.69 -13.48
N GLN A 182 -3.78 2.02 -12.89
CA GLN A 182 -4.90 2.64 -13.63
C GLN A 182 -4.53 4.05 -14.12
N GLU A 183 -3.80 4.83 -13.34
CA GLU A 183 -3.28 6.14 -13.78
C GLU A 183 -2.30 5.97 -14.94
N LEU A 184 -1.37 5.01 -14.86
CA LEU A 184 -0.49 4.69 -15.98
C LEU A 184 -1.29 4.27 -17.22
N TYR A 185 -2.36 3.46 -17.05
CA TYR A 185 -3.28 3.10 -18.13
C TYR A 185 -3.99 4.31 -18.71
N TYR A 186 -4.39 5.27 -17.89
CA TYR A 186 -5.02 6.52 -18.34
C TYR A 186 -4.08 7.31 -19.24
N TYR A 187 -2.84 7.54 -18.81
CA TYR A 187 -1.82 8.19 -19.63
C TYR A 187 -1.59 7.43 -20.94
N PHE A 188 -1.34 6.14 -20.84
CA PHE A 188 -1.10 5.29 -22.02
C PHE A 188 -2.29 5.30 -23.00
N ASN A 189 -3.52 5.14 -22.53
CA ASN A 189 -4.71 5.12 -23.38
C ASN A 189 -5.03 6.48 -23.99
N ARG A 190 -4.75 7.58 -23.29
CA ARG A 190 -4.89 8.94 -23.82
C ARG A 190 -4.05 9.11 -25.08
N TYR A 191 -2.85 8.56 -25.09
CA TYR A 191 -1.94 8.59 -26.21
C TYR A 191 -2.22 7.51 -27.25
N LYS A 192 -2.62 6.30 -26.84
CA LYS A 192 -3.01 5.20 -27.72
C LYS A 192 -4.17 5.55 -28.63
N LYS A 193 -5.22 6.22 -28.14
CA LYS A 193 -6.36 6.65 -28.96
C LYS A 193 -5.94 7.59 -30.10
N ARG A 194 -4.93 8.43 -29.87
CA ARG A 194 -4.39 9.31 -30.91
C ARG A 194 -3.63 8.57 -32.00
N LYS A 195 -3.14 7.35 -31.73
CA LYS A 195 -2.25 6.58 -32.63
C LYS A 195 -2.83 5.35 -33.27
N LYS A 196 -4.08 5.01 -33.01
CA LYS A 196 -4.71 3.75 -33.50
C LYS A 196 -3.90 2.49 -33.15
N LEU A 197 -3.23 2.44 -31.99
CA LEU A 197 -2.54 1.22 -31.54
C LEU A 197 -3.53 0.07 -31.33
N PRO A 198 -3.12 -1.20 -31.56
CA PRO A 198 -4.00 -2.34 -31.40
C PRO A 198 -4.64 -2.39 -30.01
N ALA A 199 -5.91 -2.78 -29.94
CA ALA A 199 -6.67 -2.85 -28.69
C ALA A 199 -6.03 -3.80 -27.64
N LYS A 200 -5.20 -4.75 -28.07
CA LYS A 200 -4.54 -5.78 -27.25
C LYS A 200 -3.12 -5.41 -26.79
N THR A 201 -2.67 -4.16 -26.96
CA THR A 201 -1.35 -3.76 -26.44
C THR A 201 -1.36 -3.88 -24.92
N LYS A 202 -0.65 -4.87 -24.40
CA LYS A 202 -0.54 -5.11 -22.94
C LYS A 202 0.41 -4.08 -22.33
N LEU A 203 0.00 -3.49 -21.20
CA LEU A 203 0.93 -2.81 -20.32
C LEU A 203 1.77 -3.88 -19.60
N TYR A 204 3.06 -3.81 -19.79
CA TYR A 204 4.01 -4.71 -19.15
C TYR A 204 4.58 -4.16 -17.85
N TYR A 205 4.38 -2.86 -17.62
CA TYR A 205 4.91 -2.13 -16.47
C TYR A 205 3.79 -1.73 -15.51
N ARG A 206 4.04 -1.86 -14.22
CA ARG A 206 3.12 -1.50 -13.14
C ARG A 206 3.90 -0.78 -12.06
N PRO A 207 3.65 0.52 -11.84
CA PRO A 207 4.26 1.25 -10.72
C PRO A 207 3.68 0.80 -9.39
N ASP A 208 4.49 0.92 -8.33
CA ASP A 208 4.07 0.60 -6.96
C ASP A 208 3.15 1.67 -6.38
N ALA A 209 3.40 2.95 -6.70
CA ALA A 209 2.52 4.05 -6.34
C ALA A 209 2.55 5.17 -7.40
N TYR A 210 1.59 6.09 -7.28
CA TYR A 210 1.53 7.34 -8.02
C TYR A 210 1.34 8.48 -7.04
N LEU A 211 2.18 9.49 -7.15
CA LEU A 211 2.24 10.66 -6.29
C LEU A 211 1.98 11.92 -7.10
N VAL A 212 1.09 12.78 -6.62
CA VAL A 212 0.88 14.13 -7.15
C VAL A 212 1.27 15.16 -6.11
N LEU A 213 2.18 16.08 -6.48
CA LEU A 213 2.58 17.23 -5.66
C LEU A 213 2.13 18.53 -6.37
N ASP A 214 1.67 19.50 -5.57
CA ASP A 214 1.37 20.89 -6.01
C ASP A 214 0.49 21.01 -7.26
N HIS A 215 -0.37 20.01 -7.54
CA HIS A 215 -1.23 19.90 -8.72
C HIS A 215 -0.51 20.00 -10.09
N GLN A 216 0.82 20.04 -10.11
CA GLN A 216 1.62 20.23 -11.31
C GLN A 216 2.71 19.16 -11.50
N HIS A 217 3.15 18.55 -10.40
CA HIS A 217 4.22 17.55 -10.42
C HIS A 217 3.67 16.21 -10.01
N ASP A 218 3.72 15.26 -10.92
CA ASP A 218 3.31 13.88 -10.70
C ASP A 218 4.45 12.91 -10.98
N PHE A 219 4.46 11.80 -10.24
CA PHE A 219 5.54 10.83 -10.26
C PHE A 219 4.97 9.41 -10.15
N PHE A 220 5.54 8.48 -10.91
CA PHE A 220 5.41 7.07 -10.62
C PHE A 220 6.51 6.65 -9.65
N ILE A 221 6.13 5.89 -8.63
CA ILE A 221 7.03 5.44 -7.56
C ILE A 221 7.25 3.95 -7.69
N GLU A 222 8.51 3.55 -7.53
CA GLU A 222 8.97 2.18 -7.41
C GLU A 222 9.72 2.01 -6.09
N TYR A 223 9.33 1.04 -5.28
CA TYR A 223 10.00 0.77 -4.01
C TYR A 223 10.64 -0.61 -4.01
N ASP A 224 11.95 -0.66 -3.86
CA ASP A 224 12.72 -1.90 -3.80
C ASP A 224 13.18 -2.23 -2.39
N THR A 225 12.64 -3.30 -1.82
CA THR A 225 13.02 -3.83 -0.51
C THR A 225 14.37 -4.56 -0.51
N SER A 226 15.11 -4.54 -1.60
CA SER A 226 16.31 -5.36 -1.85
C SER A 226 16.05 -6.87 -1.92
N SER A 227 14.80 -7.31 -1.99
CA SER A 227 14.43 -8.73 -2.08
C SER A 227 14.29 -9.24 -3.52
N GLU A 228 14.17 -8.34 -4.49
CA GLU A 228 14.07 -8.73 -5.89
C GLU A 228 15.40 -9.21 -6.46
N SER A 229 15.35 -10.35 -7.19
CA SER A 229 16.54 -10.87 -7.89
C SER A 229 16.92 -9.95 -9.07
N PRO A 230 18.20 -9.94 -9.48
CA PRO A 230 18.65 -9.19 -10.66
C PRO A 230 17.84 -9.49 -11.92
N SER A 231 17.43 -10.75 -12.13
CA SER A 231 16.62 -11.14 -13.30
C SER A 231 15.21 -10.53 -13.28
N LYS A 232 14.61 -10.35 -12.12
CA LYS A 232 13.31 -9.66 -11.98
C LYS A 232 13.44 -8.17 -12.26
N LEU A 233 14.51 -7.53 -11.75
CA LEU A 233 14.80 -6.13 -12.03
C LEU A 233 15.05 -5.91 -13.53
N LYS A 234 15.89 -6.74 -14.17
CA LYS A 234 16.09 -6.70 -15.63
C LYS A 234 14.78 -6.73 -16.39
N ARG A 235 13.89 -7.67 -16.04
CA ARG A 235 12.58 -7.76 -16.66
C ARG A 235 11.70 -6.52 -16.43
N ARG A 236 11.75 -5.90 -15.24
CA ARG A 236 11.01 -4.65 -14.96
C ARG A 236 11.51 -3.52 -15.86
N PHE A 237 12.83 -3.34 -15.97
CA PHE A 237 13.44 -2.33 -16.84
C PHE A 237 13.13 -2.57 -18.31
N GLN A 238 13.25 -3.81 -18.80
CA GLN A 238 12.86 -4.16 -20.17
C GLN A 238 11.40 -3.82 -20.45
N ASN A 239 10.49 -4.13 -19.51
CA ASN A 239 9.07 -3.82 -19.65
C ASN A 239 8.82 -2.31 -19.66
N CYS A 240 9.57 -1.55 -18.86
CA CYS A 240 9.50 -0.10 -18.84
C CYS A 240 9.98 0.49 -20.18
N LEU A 241 11.11 0.06 -20.71
CA LEU A 241 11.61 0.48 -22.03
C LEU A 241 10.62 0.14 -23.15
N LYS A 242 10.04 -1.09 -23.15
CA LYS A 242 9.00 -1.47 -24.12
C LYS A 242 7.78 -0.58 -24.06
N LEU A 243 7.36 -0.16 -22.87
CA LEU A 243 6.25 0.79 -22.72
C LEU A 243 6.59 2.14 -23.34
N TYR A 244 7.76 2.70 -23.02
CA TYR A 244 8.19 4.00 -23.53
C TYR A 244 8.45 3.96 -25.02
N GLN A 245 9.01 2.87 -25.55
CA GLN A 245 9.20 2.69 -27.00
C GLN A 245 7.86 2.60 -27.76
N ALA A 246 6.80 2.09 -27.14
CA ALA A 246 5.46 2.09 -27.73
C ALA A 246 4.81 3.47 -27.80
N LEU A 247 5.38 4.46 -27.11
CA LEU A 247 5.01 5.88 -27.18
C LEU A 247 5.93 6.57 -28.18
N LYS A 248 5.45 7.66 -28.81
CA LYS A 248 6.34 8.56 -29.53
C LYS A 248 7.05 9.48 -28.55
N GLU A 249 8.19 10.05 -28.98
CA GLU A 249 9.01 10.92 -28.14
C GLU A 249 8.23 12.03 -27.43
N VAL A 250 7.31 12.70 -28.15
CA VAL A 250 6.50 13.77 -27.58
C VAL A 250 5.59 13.26 -26.46
N GLU A 251 5.02 12.06 -26.62
CA GLU A 251 4.12 11.48 -25.62
C GLU A 251 4.88 10.87 -24.45
N ALA A 252 6.05 10.31 -24.71
CA ALA A 252 6.93 9.80 -23.66
C ALA A 252 7.38 10.92 -22.71
N LYS A 253 7.65 12.12 -23.24
CA LYS A 253 7.97 13.32 -22.44
C LYS A 253 6.82 13.82 -21.57
N LEU A 254 5.58 13.45 -21.89
CA LEU A 254 4.39 13.81 -21.10
C LEU A 254 4.06 12.77 -20.01
N MET A 255 4.79 11.66 -19.97
CA MET A 255 4.65 10.67 -18.91
C MET A 255 5.34 11.16 -17.64
N PRO A 256 4.72 10.93 -16.47
CA PRO A 256 5.37 11.25 -15.20
C PRO A 256 6.73 10.56 -15.06
N PRO A 257 7.74 11.22 -14.49
CA PRO A 257 9.01 10.59 -14.18
C PRO A 257 8.85 9.44 -13.18
N ILE A 258 9.76 8.47 -13.24
CA ILE A 258 9.77 7.31 -12.35
C ILE A 258 10.81 7.51 -11.27
N VAL A 259 10.38 7.50 -10.02
CA VAL A 259 11.24 7.62 -8.85
C VAL A 259 11.39 6.26 -8.19
N TRP A 260 12.59 5.72 -8.25
CA TRP A 260 12.98 4.49 -7.53
C TRP A 260 13.47 4.85 -6.14
N VAL A 261 13.00 4.13 -5.13
CA VAL A 261 13.46 4.28 -3.75
C VAL A 261 13.88 2.91 -3.22
N THR A 262 15.04 2.84 -2.62
CA THR A 262 15.59 1.59 -2.06
C THR A 262 16.17 1.81 -0.67
N VAL A 263 16.41 0.73 0.05
CA VAL A 263 16.81 0.77 1.47
C VAL A 263 18.29 1.06 1.72
N ARG A 264 19.18 0.99 0.70
CA ARG A 264 20.63 1.15 0.89
C ARG A 264 21.39 1.50 -0.39
N GLU A 265 22.51 2.19 -0.24
CA GLU A 265 23.33 2.70 -1.31
C GLU A 265 23.90 1.61 -2.26
N SER A 266 24.32 0.47 -1.72
CA SER A 266 24.80 -0.64 -2.55
C SER A 266 23.71 -1.19 -3.47
N ARG A 267 22.46 -1.13 -3.04
CA ARG A 267 21.31 -1.57 -3.83
C ARG A 267 20.94 -0.53 -4.89
N LYS A 268 21.00 0.76 -4.56
CA LYS A 268 20.86 1.87 -5.51
C LYS A 268 21.82 1.70 -6.68
N LYS A 269 23.12 1.58 -6.41
CA LYS A 269 24.16 1.33 -7.43
C LYS A 269 23.82 0.12 -8.30
N ARG A 270 23.38 -0.99 -7.67
CA ARG A 270 23.03 -2.20 -8.41
C ARG A 270 21.80 -2.02 -9.30
N ILE A 271 20.79 -1.25 -8.87
CA ILE A 271 19.62 -0.88 -9.67
C ILE A 271 20.07 -0.08 -10.91
N GLU A 272 20.92 0.94 -10.71
CA GLU A 272 21.45 1.79 -11.78
C GLU A 272 22.30 0.98 -12.78
N GLU A 273 23.20 0.10 -12.30
CA GLU A 273 23.97 -0.81 -13.14
C GLU A 273 23.11 -1.72 -14.01
N ILE A 274 22.09 -2.37 -13.39
CA ILE A 274 21.17 -3.26 -14.11
C ILE A 274 20.37 -2.48 -15.16
N ALA A 275 19.94 -1.26 -14.84
CA ALA A 275 19.25 -0.42 -15.79
C ALA A 275 20.12 -0.11 -17.01
N GLN A 276 21.40 0.25 -16.79
CA GLN A 276 22.35 0.49 -17.87
C GLN A 276 22.62 -0.78 -18.69
N GLU A 277 22.85 -1.94 -18.05
CA GLU A 277 22.98 -3.22 -18.74
C GLU A 277 21.78 -3.46 -19.69
N VAL A 278 20.56 -3.30 -19.17
CA VAL A 278 19.33 -3.51 -19.95
C VAL A 278 19.20 -2.50 -21.09
N LEU A 279 19.59 -1.25 -20.89
CA LEU A 279 19.54 -0.24 -21.96
C LEU A 279 20.52 -0.58 -23.09
N VAL A 280 21.73 -1.05 -22.76
CA VAL A 280 22.71 -1.49 -23.77
C VAL A 280 22.17 -2.67 -24.58
N ASP A 281 21.67 -3.72 -23.90
CA ASP A 281 21.08 -4.88 -24.57
C ASP A 281 19.88 -4.44 -25.44
N PHE A 282 19.02 -3.57 -24.94
CA PHE A 282 17.83 -3.10 -25.66
C PHE A 282 18.19 -2.27 -26.90
N LYS A 283 19.25 -1.45 -26.84
CA LYS A 283 19.77 -0.70 -28.01
C LYS A 283 20.32 -1.63 -29.09
N GLN A 284 21.01 -2.71 -28.71
CA GLN A 284 21.53 -3.71 -29.64
C GLN A 284 20.38 -4.46 -30.37
N ASP A 285 19.33 -4.81 -29.62
CA ASP A 285 18.16 -5.49 -30.19
C ASP A 285 17.32 -4.61 -31.14
N HIS A 286 17.50 -3.27 -31.04
CA HIS A 286 16.73 -2.27 -31.82
C HIS A 286 17.71 -1.36 -32.62
N ASP A 287 18.64 -1.99 -33.33
CA ASP A 287 19.66 -1.28 -34.10
C ASP A 287 19.04 -0.29 -35.10
N GLY A 288 19.55 0.96 -35.06
CA GLY A 288 19.06 2.05 -35.90
C GLY A 288 17.77 2.74 -35.42
N GLU A 289 17.14 2.28 -34.31
CA GLU A 289 15.99 2.94 -33.71
C GLU A 289 16.42 4.00 -32.67
N ASN A 290 15.66 5.09 -32.60
CA ASN A 290 15.82 6.07 -31.51
C ASN A 290 15.16 5.51 -30.24
N ILE A 291 15.96 5.07 -29.28
CA ILE A 291 15.47 4.52 -28.02
C ILE A 291 15.04 5.62 -27.07
N ILE A 292 13.76 5.63 -26.74
CA ILE A 292 13.17 6.56 -25.80
C ILE A 292 13.27 5.95 -24.40
N VAL A 293 14.02 6.62 -23.53
CA VAL A 293 14.20 6.20 -22.14
C VAL A 293 13.24 6.94 -21.20
N PRO A 294 12.70 6.28 -20.17
CA PRO A 294 11.89 6.95 -19.16
C PRO A 294 12.73 7.91 -18.32
N PRO A 295 12.23 9.10 -18.00
CA PRO A 295 12.90 9.96 -17.02
C PRO A 295 12.84 9.28 -15.64
N SER A 296 13.95 8.63 -15.25
CA SER A 296 14.02 7.83 -14.03
C SER A 296 15.19 8.21 -13.15
N VAL A 297 14.95 8.30 -11.85
CA VAL A 297 15.93 8.62 -10.82
C VAL A 297 15.86 7.58 -9.70
N CYS A 298 16.97 7.36 -8.99
CA CYS A 298 17.05 6.39 -7.90
C CYS A 298 17.60 7.03 -6.64
N PHE A 299 16.94 6.76 -5.52
CA PHE A 299 17.29 7.29 -4.20
C PHE A 299 17.39 6.19 -3.16
N VAL A 300 18.23 6.44 -2.15
CA VAL A 300 18.09 5.74 -0.87
C VAL A 300 17.01 6.42 -0.03
N GLU A 301 16.37 5.68 0.85
CA GLU A 301 15.37 6.21 1.78
C GLU A 301 15.86 7.48 2.50
N GLY A 302 15.06 8.52 2.45
CA GLY A 302 15.37 9.85 2.97
C GLY A 302 15.95 10.82 1.94
N GLU A 303 16.68 10.35 0.91
CA GLU A 303 17.10 11.21 -0.22
C GLU A 303 15.91 11.58 -1.09
N ASP A 304 14.96 10.64 -1.27
CA ASP A 304 13.69 10.87 -1.96
C ASP A 304 12.95 12.10 -1.39
N THR A 305 12.95 12.25 -0.07
CA THR A 305 12.32 13.40 0.60
C THR A 305 13.01 14.72 0.23
N LYS A 306 14.35 14.74 0.17
CA LYS A 306 15.12 15.93 -0.24
C LYS A 306 14.83 16.30 -1.70
N PHE A 307 14.70 15.29 -2.56
CA PHE A 307 14.31 15.50 -3.96
C PHE A 307 12.93 16.14 -4.07
N PHE A 308 11.92 15.55 -3.41
CA PHE A 308 10.57 16.11 -3.43
C PHE A 308 10.45 17.48 -2.76
N ALA A 309 11.39 17.83 -1.87
CA ALA A 309 11.53 19.16 -1.30
C ALA A 309 12.26 20.17 -2.21
N GLY A 310 12.73 19.75 -3.40
CA GLY A 310 13.51 20.58 -4.31
C GLY A 310 14.92 20.92 -3.80
N GLN A 311 15.46 20.14 -2.86
CA GLN A 311 16.78 20.37 -2.26
C GLN A 311 17.92 19.69 -3.02
N ILE A 312 17.62 18.69 -3.84
CA ILE A 312 18.58 17.99 -4.69
C ILE A 312 18.01 17.83 -6.09
N ASP A 313 18.88 17.91 -7.09
CA ASP A 313 18.58 17.66 -8.50
C ASP A 313 19.34 16.41 -8.96
N PRO A 314 18.67 15.26 -9.03
CA PRO A 314 19.32 14.00 -9.37
C PRO A 314 19.56 13.87 -10.85
N LYS A 315 20.64 13.18 -11.21
CA LYS A 315 20.85 12.77 -12.59
C LYS A 315 20.01 11.54 -12.91
N PRO A 316 19.31 11.53 -14.06
CA PRO A 316 18.66 10.32 -14.54
C PRO A 316 19.66 9.18 -14.72
N PHE A 317 19.28 7.96 -14.35
CA PHE A 317 20.21 6.82 -14.41
C PHE A 317 20.24 6.09 -15.76
N TRP A 318 19.42 6.51 -16.71
CA TRP A 318 19.41 5.95 -18.07
C TRP A 318 20.39 6.65 -19.03
N GLY A 319 20.97 7.77 -18.65
CA GLY A 319 21.75 8.65 -19.53
C GLY A 319 23.19 8.34 -19.61
#